data_098a3565a31bb8d14fa6c4a09bececaa
#
_entry.id   098a3565a31bb8d14fa6c4a09bececaa
#
_cell.length_a   1.000
_cell.length_b   1.000
_cell.length_c   1.000
_cell.angle_alpha   90.00
_cell.angle_beta   90.00
_cell.angle_gamma   90.00
#
_symmetry.space_group_name_H-M   'P 1'
#
loop_
_entity.id
_entity.type
_entity.pdbx_description
1 polymer ?
#
loop_
_entity_poly.entity_id
_entity_poly.type
_entity_poly.pdbx_seq_one_letter_code
_entity_poly.pdbx_strand_id
1 'polypeptide(L)'
;MSRGGYAMNEMLLELGQNAKEAENMLRIITTNKKNQVLAAVAEHLVECTDELIKANAVDVENGKKNNMPEGLVDRLLLTPERIQGMAEGLQQLVALEDPIGEVTGMKKRPNGLLIGQKRVPLGVIGIIYEARPNVTADAFGLCFKTGNVVILKGGSDAIHSNEAIVKCIRETLKANDVTENAIQLIQDTSRETAAEFMKMNEYVDVLIPRGGKGLIKAVVNQSTIPVIETGTGNCHIYVDASADLNMAVD
;
A
#
# COMPACT_ATOMS: atom_id res chain seq x y z
N MET A 1 19.32 -14.19 32.63
CA MET A 1 19.41 -12.91 31.92
C MET A 1 18.05 -12.68 31.26
N SER A 2 17.17 -11.91 31.89
CA SER A 2 15.86 -11.60 31.35
C SER A 2 16.05 -10.63 30.18
N ARG A 3 15.65 -11.03 28.97
CA ARG A 3 15.49 -10.13 27.85
C ARG A 3 14.36 -9.18 28.25
N GLY A 4 14.68 -7.93 28.50
CA GLY A 4 13.68 -6.86 28.66
C GLY A 4 12.89 -6.79 27.34
N GLY A 5 11.74 -7.45 27.31
CA GLY A 5 10.79 -7.33 26.22
C GLY A 5 10.23 -5.92 26.28
N TYR A 6 10.50 -5.07 25.28
CA TYR A 6 9.68 -3.90 25.01
C TYR A 6 8.26 -4.42 24.82
N ALA A 7 7.33 -4.00 25.68
CA ALA A 7 5.92 -4.29 25.45
C ALA A 7 5.54 -3.58 24.15
N MET A 8 5.18 -4.34 23.11
CA MET A 8 4.67 -3.81 21.86
C MET A 8 3.40 -3.01 22.15
N ASN A 9 3.21 -1.91 21.45
CA ASN A 9 1.99 -1.11 21.54
C ASN A 9 0.76 -2.01 21.28
N GLU A 10 -0.21 -1.99 22.23
CA GLU A 10 -1.42 -2.84 22.14
C GLU A 10 -2.17 -2.69 20.82
N MET A 11 -2.24 -1.46 20.28
CA MET A 11 -2.82 -1.18 18.96
C MET A 11 -2.09 -1.93 17.83
N LEU A 12 -0.76 -1.93 17.83
CA LEU A 12 0.02 -2.65 16.81
C LEU A 12 -0.14 -4.15 16.93
N LEU A 13 -0.24 -4.66 18.16
CA LEU A 13 -0.48 -6.09 18.42
C LEU A 13 -1.84 -6.51 17.87
N GLU A 14 -2.89 -5.74 18.13
CA GLU A 14 -4.24 -6.00 17.61
C GLU A 14 -4.27 -5.96 16.08
N LEU A 15 -3.65 -4.94 15.46
CA LEU A 15 -3.53 -4.84 14.00
C LEU A 15 -2.80 -6.06 13.41
N GLY A 16 -1.74 -6.52 14.07
CA GLY A 16 -0.98 -7.69 13.64
C GLY A 16 -1.80 -8.98 13.70
N GLN A 17 -2.52 -9.20 14.78
CA GLN A 17 -3.40 -10.36 14.96
C GLN A 17 -4.52 -10.36 13.93
N ASN A 18 -5.22 -9.25 13.77
CA ASN A 18 -6.27 -9.07 12.77
C ASN A 18 -5.76 -9.31 11.34
N ALA A 19 -4.52 -8.89 11.04
CA ALA A 19 -3.91 -9.11 9.74
C ALA A 19 -3.63 -10.61 9.48
N LYS A 20 -3.13 -11.35 10.48
CA LYS A 20 -2.89 -12.80 10.34
C LYS A 20 -4.19 -13.59 10.21
N GLU A 21 -5.27 -13.19 10.88
CA GLU A 21 -6.59 -13.78 10.67
C GLU A 21 -7.11 -13.53 9.26
N ALA A 22 -7.01 -12.28 8.79
CA ALA A 22 -7.41 -11.90 7.44
C ALA A 22 -6.58 -12.63 6.36
N GLU A 23 -5.28 -12.83 6.57
CA GLU A 23 -4.40 -13.60 5.68
C GLU A 23 -4.96 -14.99 5.42
N ASN A 24 -5.40 -15.69 6.46
CA ASN A 24 -5.98 -17.04 6.33
C ASN A 24 -7.25 -17.04 5.47
N MET A 25 -8.08 -15.99 5.59
CA MET A 25 -9.28 -15.84 4.76
C MET A 25 -8.95 -15.53 3.30
N LEU A 26 -7.94 -14.68 3.05
CA LEU A 26 -7.53 -14.29 1.68
C LEU A 26 -6.83 -15.43 0.92
N ARG A 27 -6.24 -16.41 1.60
CA ARG A 27 -5.59 -17.57 0.96
C ARG A 27 -6.54 -18.40 0.12
N ILE A 28 -7.83 -18.41 0.43
CA ILE A 28 -8.84 -19.24 -0.24
C ILE A 28 -9.76 -18.42 -1.17
N ILE A 29 -9.59 -17.11 -1.23
CA ILE A 29 -10.42 -16.24 -2.05
C ILE A 29 -10.12 -16.47 -3.54
N THR A 30 -11.18 -16.62 -4.34
CA THR A 30 -11.04 -16.85 -5.78
C THR A 30 -10.69 -15.59 -6.55
N THR A 31 -10.04 -15.74 -7.71
CA THR A 31 -9.74 -14.62 -8.62
C THR A 31 -11.00 -13.83 -8.99
N ASN A 32 -12.12 -14.53 -9.27
CA ASN A 32 -13.39 -13.87 -9.58
C ASN A 32 -13.88 -13.00 -8.43
N LYS A 33 -13.80 -13.49 -7.19
CA LYS A 33 -14.19 -12.71 -6.01
C LYS A 33 -13.28 -11.51 -5.80
N LYS A 34 -11.96 -11.67 -5.97
CA LYS A 34 -11.00 -10.54 -5.91
C LYS A 34 -11.34 -9.48 -6.94
N ASN A 35 -11.60 -9.88 -8.18
CA ASN A 35 -11.96 -8.96 -9.25
C ASN A 35 -13.29 -8.25 -8.99
N GLN A 36 -14.30 -8.97 -8.51
CA GLN A 36 -15.59 -8.39 -8.10
C GLN A 36 -15.41 -7.31 -7.02
N VAL A 37 -14.63 -7.60 -5.99
CA VAL A 37 -14.37 -6.66 -4.89
C VAL A 37 -13.60 -5.45 -5.38
N LEU A 38 -12.55 -5.62 -6.19
CA LEU A 38 -11.77 -4.50 -6.74
C LEU A 38 -12.63 -3.58 -7.61
N ALA A 39 -13.51 -4.14 -8.43
CA ALA A 39 -14.46 -3.35 -9.22
C ALA A 39 -15.43 -2.57 -8.33
N ALA A 40 -15.99 -3.21 -7.30
CA ALA A 40 -16.88 -2.55 -6.35
C ALA A 40 -16.16 -1.45 -5.55
N VAL A 41 -14.89 -1.65 -5.16
CA VAL A 41 -14.09 -0.59 -4.50
C VAL A 41 -13.85 0.58 -5.45
N ALA A 42 -13.57 0.32 -6.72
CA ALA A 42 -13.40 1.39 -7.72
C ALA A 42 -14.67 2.24 -7.86
N GLU A 43 -15.84 1.61 -7.95
CA GLU A 43 -17.13 2.30 -8.02
C GLU A 43 -17.41 3.11 -6.74
N HIS A 44 -17.23 2.50 -5.57
CA HIS A 44 -17.51 3.16 -4.29
C HIS A 44 -16.57 4.32 -3.99
N LEU A 45 -15.30 4.26 -4.40
CA LEU A 45 -14.38 5.41 -4.30
C LEU A 45 -14.91 6.64 -5.06
N VAL A 46 -15.51 6.44 -6.23
CA VAL A 46 -16.11 7.52 -7.02
C VAL A 46 -17.39 8.04 -6.32
N GLU A 47 -18.21 7.16 -5.76
CA GLU A 47 -19.40 7.54 -4.99
C GLU A 47 -19.03 8.35 -3.74
N CYS A 48 -17.92 8.02 -3.08
CA CYS A 48 -17.41 8.71 -1.90
C CYS A 48 -16.64 10.01 -2.22
N THR A 49 -16.60 10.49 -3.47
CA THR A 49 -15.78 11.63 -3.90
C THR A 49 -15.91 12.84 -2.97
N ASP A 50 -17.12 13.24 -2.59
CA ASP A 50 -17.35 14.41 -1.74
C ASP A 50 -16.78 14.23 -0.33
N GLU A 51 -16.92 13.03 0.25
CA GLU A 51 -16.36 12.71 1.56
C GLU A 51 -14.82 12.71 1.52
N LEU A 52 -14.24 12.12 0.48
CA LEU A 52 -12.79 12.08 0.28
C LEU A 52 -12.19 13.47 0.10
N ILE A 53 -12.81 14.33 -0.70
CA ILE A 53 -12.38 15.72 -0.90
C ILE A 53 -12.49 16.51 0.41
N LYS A 54 -13.57 16.32 1.17
CA LYS A 54 -13.75 16.99 2.46
C LYS A 54 -12.67 16.59 3.47
N ALA A 55 -12.33 15.32 3.56
CA ALA A 55 -11.24 14.85 4.42
C ALA A 55 -9.88 15.38 3.94
N ASN A 56 -9.64 15.36 2.63
CA ASN A 56 -8.42 15.85 2.03
C ASN A 56 -8.23 17.37 2.22
N ALA A 57 -9.30 18.14 2.21
CA ALA A 57 -9.23 19.58 2.45
C ALA A 57 -8.60 19.91 3.82
N VAL A 58 -8.83 19.08 4.85
CA VAL A 58 -8.20 19.22 6.18
C VAL A 58 -6.70 19.02 6.08
N ASP A 59 -6.25 17.97 5.39
CA ASP A 59 -4.83 17.70 5.22
C ASP A 59 -4.13 18.80 4.42
N VAL A 60 -4.75 19.27 3.34
CA VAL A 60 -4.22 20.37 2.50
C VAL A 60 -4.13 21.68 3.28
N GLU A 61 -5.14 22.01 4.10
CA GLU A 61 -5.12 23.21 4.94
C GLU A 61 -3.99 23.11 5.99
N ASN A 62 -3.84 21.96 6.63
CA ASN A 62 -2.77 21.71 7.59
C ASN A 62 -1.39 21.78 6.91
N GLY A 63 -1.22 21.21 5.73
CA GLY A 63 0.01 21.30 4.94
C GLY A 63 0.39 22.74 4.63
N LYS A 64 -0.57 23.55 4.18
CA LYS A 64 -0.35 24.99 3.93
C LYS A 64 0.03 25.76 5.18
N LYS A 65 -0.66 25.51 6.31
CA LYS A 65 -0.32 26.13 7.61
C LYS A 65 1.09 25.78 8.09
N ASN A 66 1.56 24.58 7.75
CA ASN A 66 2.90 24.10 8.09
C ASN A 66 3.96 24.49 7.05
N ASN A 67 3.66 25.42 6.14
CA ASN A 67 4.56 25.88 5.08
C ASN A 67 5.08 24.75 4.17
N MET A 68 4.24 23.76 3.88
CA MET A 68 4.58 22.69 2.96
C MET A 68 4.88 23.27 1.55
N PRO A 69 5.97 22.85 0.88
CA PRO A 69 6.25 23.27 -0.49
C PRO A 69 5.09 23.01 -1.44
N GLU A 70 4.85 23.93 -2.38
CA GLU A 70 3.71 23.89 -3.30
C GLU A 70 3.59 22.56 -4.07
N GLY A 71 4.74 22.03 -4.54
CA GLY A 71 4.77 20.73 -5.22
C GLY A 71 4.42 19.53 -4.33
N LEU A 72 4.55 19.65 -3.00
CA LEU A 72 4.09 18.62 -2.06
C LEU A 72 2.62 18.80 -1.74
N VAL A 73 2.12 20.05 -1.66
CA VAL A 73 0.69 20.34 -1.53
C VAL A 73 -0.08 19.82 -2.74
N ASP A 74 0.45 20.00 -3.96
CA ASP A 74 -0.15 19.45 -5.17
C ASP A 74 -0.21 17.91 -5.14
N ARG A 75 0.83 17.24 -4.65
CA ARG A 75 0.84 15.78 -4.50
C ARG A 75 -0.14 15.27 -3.45
N LEU A 76 -0.44 16.08 -2.44
CA LEU A 76 -1.39 15.77 -1.37
C LEU A 76 -2.83 15.97 -1.82
N LEU A 77 -3.07 16.92 -2.72
CA LEU A 77 -4.40 17.33 -3.16
C LEU A 77 -5.13 16.18 -3.87
N LEU A 78 -6.36 15.90 -3.44
CA LEU A 78 -7.33 15.07 -4.17
C LEU A 78 -8.32 15.97 -4.91
N THR A 79 -8.55 15.65 -6.17
CA THR A 79 -9.61 16.21 -7.00
C THR A 79 -10.52 15.09 -7.48
N PRO A 80 -11.73 15.39 -8.01
CA PRO A 80 -12.60 14.37 -8.59
C PRO A 80 -11.86 13.53 -9.66
N GLU A 81 -11.05 14.18 -10.50
CA GLU A 81 -10.27 13.53 -11.57
C GLU A 81 -9.20 12.60 -10.97
N ARG A 82 -8.55 12.99 -9.88
CA ARG A 82 -7.55 12.14 -9.19
C ARG A 82 -8.20 10.94 -8.51
N ILE A 83 -9.40 11.11 -7.94
CA ILE A 83 -10.19 10.01 -7.37
C ILE A 83 -10.65 9.07 -8.49
N GLN A 84 -11.13 9.61 -9.61
CA GLN A 84 -11.45 8.82 -10.79
C GLN A 84 -10.23 8.03 -11.28
N GLY A 85 -9.05 8.65 -11.30
CA GLY A 85 -7.79 7.97 -11.65
C GLY A 85 -7.43 6.82 -10.71
N MET A 86 -7.70 6.93 -9.39
CA MET A 86 -7.55 5.80 -8.44
C MET A 86 -8.50 4.66 -8.80
N ALA A 87 -9.76 4.96 -9.10
CA ALA A 87 -10.76 3.97 -9.50
C ALA A 87 -10.35 3.26 -10.81
N GLU A 88 -9.88 4.01 -11.80
CA GLU A 88 -9.36 3.45 -13.05
C GLU A 88 -8.16 2.54 -12.83
N GLY A 89 -7.24 2.90 -11.92
CA GLY A 89 -6.12 2.05 -11.52
C GLY A 89 -6.59 0.70 -10.96
N LEU A 90 -7.62 0.69 -10.12
CA LEU A 90 -8.22 -0.55 -9.60
C LEU A 90 -8.90 -1.36 -10.71
N GLN A 91 -9.60 -0.71 -11.65
CA GLN A 91 -10.20 -1.38 -12.82
C GLN A 91 -9.13 -2.01 -13.73
N GLN A 92 -7.98 -1.36 -13.90
CA GLN A 92 -6.86 -1.95 -14.63
C GLN A 92 -6.36 -3.23 -13.94
N LEU A 93 -6.28 -3.25 -12.60
CA LEU A 93 -5.92 -4.45 -11.85
C LEU A 93 -6.93 -5.59 -12.03
N VAL A 94 -8.21 -5.29 -12.18
CA VAL A 94 -9.25 -6.30 -12.50
C VAL A 94 -8.93 -7.00 -13.83
N ALA A 95 -8.49 -6.24 -14.82
CA ALA A 95 -8.18 -6.76 -16.15
C ALA A 95 -6.88 -7.59 -16.23
N LEU A 96 -5.96 -7.42 -15.26
CA LEU A 96 -4.73 -8.20 -15.22
C LEU A 96 -5.00 -9.65 -14.78
N GLU A 97 -4.18 -10.57 -15.30
CA GLU A 97 -4.17 -11.96 -14.82
C GLU A 97 -3.77 -12.03 -13.34
N ASP A 98 -4.35 -12.99 -12.63
CA ASP A 98 -3.97 -13.28 -11.25
C ASP A 98 -2.73 -14.18 -11.23
N PRO A 99 -1.59 -13.72 -10.70
CA PRO A 99 -0.39 -14.52 -10.70
C PRO A 99 -0.43 -15.67 -9.69
N ILE A 100 -1.39 -15.63 -8.73
CA ILE A 100 -1.45 -16.61 -7.66
C ILE A 100 -2.02 -17.93 -8.18
N GLY A 101 -1.27 -19.01 -7.92
CA GLY A 101 -1.62 -20.34 -8.41
C GLY A 101 -0.93 -20.73 -9.71
N GLU A 102 -0.26 -19.79 -10.39
CA GLU A 102 0.53 -20.08 -11.59
C GLU A 102 1.63 -21.11 -11.27
N VAL A 103 1.77 -22.12 -12.12
CA VAL A 103 2.85 -23.11 -12.06
C VAL A 103 3.92 -22.72 -13.07
N THR A 104 5.06 -22.24 -12.58
CA THR A 104 6.14 -21.69 -13.42
C THR A 104 7.05 -22.77 -14.01
N GLY A 105 6.97 -24.00 -13.54
CA GLY A 105 7.73 -25.12 -14.10
C GLY A 105 7.50 -26.42 -13.35
N MET A 106 7.67 -27.54 -14.05
CA MET A 106 7.64 -28.88 -13.47
C MET A 106 8.80 -29.72 -13.99
N LYS A 107 9.49 -30.45 -13.11
CA LYS A 107 10.65 -31.29 -13.46
C LYS A 107 10.54 -32.66 -12.81
N LYS A 108 10.69 -33.72 -13.61
CA LYS A 108 10.84 -35.08 -13.10
C LYS A 108 12.28 -35.29 -12.63
N ARG A 109 12.44 -35.75 -11.41
CA ARG A 109 13.75 -36.04 -10.82
C ARG A 109 14.16 -37.50 -11.12
N PRO A 110 15.47 -37.86 -11.02
CA PRO A 110 15.92 -39.21 -11.27
C PRO A 110 15.25 -40.27 -10.39
N ASN A 111 14.86 -39.92 -9.18
CA ASN A 111 14.14 -40.78 -8.24
C ASN A 111 12.62 -40.91 -8.53
N GLY A 112 12.13 -40.34 -9.64
CA GLY A 112 10.73 -40.39 -10.04
C GLY A 112 9.82 -39.28 -9.51
N LEU A 113 10.29 -38.46 -8.55
CA LEU A 113 9.50 -37.33 -8.04
C LEU A 113 9.26 -36.29 -9.13
N LEU A 114 8.03 -35.76 -9.17
CA LEU A 114 7.65 -34.61 -9.97
C LEU A 114 7.61 -33.36 -9.09
N ILE A 115 8.54 -32.43 -9.31
CA ILE A 115 8.68 -31.20 -8.52
C ILE A 115 8.24 -30.03 -9.37
N GLY A 116 7.27 -29.24 -8.84
CA GLY A 116 6.79 -28.01 -9.48
C GLY A 116 7.00 -26.79 -8.58
N GLN A 117 7.06 -25.61 -9.20
CA GLN A 117 7.03 -24.31 -8.53
C GLN A 117 5.69 -23.66 -8.76
N LYS A 118 4.99 -23.28 -7.69
CA LYS A 118 3.69 -22.58 -7.73
C LYS A 118 3.79 -21.25 -7.01
N ARG A 119 3.26 -20.17 -7.61
CA ARG A 119 3.18 -18.86 -6.98
C ARG A 119 2.14 -18.85 -5.87
N VAL A 120 2.48 -18.25 -4.74
CA VAL A 120 1.61 -18.09 -3.56
C VAL A 120 1.68 -16.63 -3.08
N PRO A 121 0.69 -16.14 -2.32
CA PRO A 121 0.78 -14.83 -1.67
C PRO A 121 2.01 -14.73 -0.76
N LEU A 122 2.51 -13.53 -0.57
CA LEU A 122 3.59 -13.25 0.39
C LEU A 122 3.10 -13.33 1.84
N GLY A 123 1.84 -12.97 2.07
CA GLY A 123 1.22 -12.93 3.39
C GLY A 123 0.75 -11.52 3.77
N VAL A 124 1.25 -10.98 4.88
CA VAL A 124 0.96 -9.63 5.35
C VAL A 124 2.07 -8.69 4.87
N ILE A 125 1.68 -7.68 4.09
CA ILE A 125 2.59 -6.68 3.55
C ILE A 125 2.44 -5.37 4.34
N GLY A 126 3.52 -4.88 4.92
CA GLY A 126 3.58 -3.56 5.50
C GLY A 126 4.04 -2.53 4.47
N ILE A 127 3.32 -1.42 4.33
CA ILE A 127 3.73 -0.33 3.43
C ILE A 127 3.88 0.96 4.24
N ILE A 128 5.10 1.51 4.22
CA ILE A 128 5.41 2.80 4.87
C ILE A 128 5.58 3.84 3.78
N TYR A 129 4.75 4.90 3.77
CA TYR A 129 4.73 5.87 2.69
C TYR A 129 4.53 7.31 3.16
N GLU A 130 4.94 8.25 2.31
CA GLU A 130 4.82 9.69 2.54
C GLU A 130 3.52 10.25 1.91
N ALA A 131 3.32 11.56 2.02
CA ALA A 131 2.14 12.34 1.66
C ALA A 131 1.62 12.14 0.22
N ARG A 132 0.97 10.98 -0.04
CA ARG A 132 0.30 10.67 -1.31
C ARG A 132 -0.92 9.81 -1.04
N PRO A 133 -2.11 10.38 -0.91
CA PRO A 133 -3.33 9.63 -0.58
C PRO A 133 -3.67 8.51 -1.58
N ASN A 134 -3.37 8.71 -2.88
CA ASN A 134 -3.61 7.70 -3.91
C ASN A 134 -2.86 6.38 -3.65
N VAL A 135 -1.70 6.43 -2.98
CA VAL A 135 -0.93 5.21 -2.63
C VAL A 135 -1.74 4.26 -1.76
N THR A 136 -2.66 4.77 -0.94
CA THR A 136 -3.56 3.96 -0.10
C THR A 136 -4.42 3.00 -0.94
N ALA A 137 -5.06 3.51 -1.99
CA ALA A 137 -5.88 2.71 -2.90
C ALA A 137 -5.04 1.78 -3.77
N ASP A 138 -3.92 2.29 -4.33
CA ASP A 138 -3.00 1.52 -5.17
C ASP A 138 -2.40 0.34 -4.38
N ALA A 139 -1.93 0.60 -3.16
CA ALA A 139 -1.36 -0.41 -2.27
C ALA A 139 -2.38 -1.51 -1.93
N PHE A 140 -3.60 -1.12 -1.57
CA PHE A 140 -4.68 -2.08 -1.35
C PHE A 140 -4.92 -2.93 -2.60
N GLY A 141 -5.14 -2.30 -3.75
CA GLY A 141 -5.46 -3.00 -4.99
C GLY A 141 -4.43 -4.05 -5.37
N LEU A 142 -3.14 -3.68 -5.35
CA LEU A 142 -2.03 -4.57 -5.66
C LEU A 142 -1.89 -5.74 -4.67
N CYS A 143 -1.98 -5.45 -3.38
CA CYS A 143 -1.90 -6.48 -2.34
C CYS A 143 -3.09 -7.43 -2.40
N PHE A 144 -4.32 -6.89 -2.48
CA PHE A 144 -5.54 -7.67 -2.52
C PHE A 144 -5.66 -8.54 -3.78
N LYS A 145 -5.32 -8.00 -4.97
CA LYS A 145 -5.28 -8.77 -6.23
C LYS A 145 -4.39 -10.00 -6.12
N THR A 146 -3.28 -9.89 -5.40
CA THR A 146 -2.31 -10.97 -5.20
C THR A 146 -2.54 -11.76 -3.89
N GLY A 147 -3.73 -11.61 -3.26
CA GLY A 147 -4.14 -12.39 -2.09
C GLY A 147 -3.39 -12.05 -0.80
N ASN A 148 -2.81 -10.87 -0.71
CA ASN A 148 -2.09 -10.39 0.46
C ASN A 148 -2.95 -9.43 1.30
N VAL A 149 -2.73 -9.42 2.60
CA VAL A 149 -3.20 -8.38 3.51
C VAL A 149 -2.23 -7.21 3.49
N VAL A 150 -2.74 -5.99 3.63
CA VAL A 150 -1.87 -4.81 3.73
C VAL A 150 -2.09 -4.04 5.03
N ILE A 151 -0.99 -3.72 5.72
CA ILE A 151 -0.96 -2.76 6.83
C ILE A 151 -0.24 -1.51 6.34
N LEU A 152 -0.94 -0.40 6.39
CA LEU A 152 -0.50 0.89 5.90
C LEU A 152 -0.01 1.78 7.04
N LYS A 153 1.14 2.41 6.85
CA LYS A 153 1.69 3.44 7.74
C LYS A 153 1.99 4.67 6.90
N GLY A 154 1.01 5.56 6.80
CA GLY A 154 1.16 6.85 6.13
C GLY A 154 1.91 7.88 6.97
N GLY A 155 2.32 8.97 6.34
CA GLY A 155 2.80 10.18 7.02
C GLY A 155 1.65 10.96 7.66
N SER A 156 1.98 11.87 8.58
CA SER A 156 1.03 12.77 9.24
C SER A 156 0.29 13.72 8.30
N ASP A 157 0.92 14.02 7.16
CA ASP A 157 0.41 15.04 6.23
C ASP A 157 -0.85 14.61 5.48
N ALA A 158 -1.14 13.31 5.40
CA ALA A 158 -2.27 12.75 4.63
C ALA A 158 -3.19 11.86 5.48
N ILE A 159 -3.14 11.97 6.80
CA ILE A 159 -3.81 11.00 7.67
C ILE A 159 -5.32 10.99 7.49
N HIS A 160 -5.98 12.15 7.39
CA HIS A 160 -7.43 12.24 7.21
C HIS A 160 -7.87 11.67 5.86
N SER A 161 -7.12 11.96 4.80
CA SER A 161 -7.35 11.39 3.47
C SER A 161 -7.20 9.88 3.47
N ASN A 162 -6.15 9.36 4.11
CA ASN A 162 -5.88 7.94 4.20
C ASN A 162 -6.98 7.20 4.99
N GLU A 163 -7.42 7.77 6.12
CA GLU A 163 -8.54 7.24 6.92
C GLU A 163 -9.83 7.15 6.11
N ALA A 164 -10.17 8.21 5.36
CA ALA A 164 -11.37 8.25 4.54
C ALA A 164 -11.32 7.19 3.41
N ILE A 165 -10.18 7.04 2.73
CA ILE A 165 -10.00 6.04 1.68
C ILE A 165 -10.09 4.63 2.27
N VAL A 166 -9.41 4.35 3.39
CA VAL A 166 -9.44 3.05 4.06
C VAL A 166 -10.85 2.72 4.53
N LYS A 167 -11.59 3.69 5.07
CA LYS A 167 -12.99 3.52 5.47
C LYS A 167 -13.85 3.08 4.29
N CYS A 168 -13.78 3.78 3.16
CA CYS A 168 -14.50 3.46 1.94
C CYS A 168 -14.18 2.03 1.44
N ILE A 169 -12.90 1.65 1.43
CA ILE A 169 -12.47 0.30 1.05
C ILE A 169 -13.03 -0.77 2.00
N ARG A 170 -12.95 -0.55 3.32
CA ARG A 170 -13.44 -1.49 4.34
C ARG A 170 -14.96 -1.68 4.28
N GLU A 171 -15.71 -0.62 4.04
CA GLU A 171 -17.16 -0.68 3.83
C GLU A 171 -17.51 -1.56 2.62
N THR A 172 -16.76 -1.41 1.52
CA THR A 172 -16.95 -2.24 0.32
C THR A 172 -16.57 -3.70 0.55
N LEU A 173 -15.46 -3.96 1.27
CA LEU A 173 -15.06 -5.32 1.64
C LEU A 173 -16.18 -6.01 2.41
N LYS A 174 -16.71 -5.34 3.45
CA LYS A 174 -17.81 -5.85 4.28
C LYS A 174 -19.08 -6.09 3.47
N ALA A 175 -19.46 -5.17 2.59
CA ALA A 175 -20.63 -5.31 1.71
C ALA A 175 -20.50 -6.49 0.71
N ASN A 176 -19.28 -6.95 0.48
CA ASN A 176 -18.97 -8.09 -0.38
C ASN A 176 -18.58 -9.36 0.39
N ASP A 177 -18.92 -9.49 1.66
CA ASP A 177 -18.62 -10.66 2.51
C ASP A 177 -17.12 -11.01 2.55
N VAL A 178 -16.26 -10.00 2.51
CA VAL A 178 -14.81 -10.13 2.66
C VAL A 178 -14.39 -9.41 3.94
N THR A 179 -13.41 -9.97 4.65
CA THR A 179 -12.90 -9.36 5.87
C THR A 179 -12.39 -7.95 5.63
N GLU A 180 -12.89 -6.99 6.42
CA GLU A 180 -12.43 -5.60 6.38
C GLU A 180 -10.96 -5.45 6.83
N ASN A 181 -10.42 -6.47 7.51
CA ASN A 181 -9.03 -6.52 7.95
C ASN A 181 -8.04 -6.87 6.82
N ALA A 182 -8.52 -7.06 5.57
CA ALA A 182 -7.65 -7.16 4.39
C ALA A 182 -6.84 -5.88 4.14
N ILE A 183 -7.31 -4.74 4.65
CA ILE A 183 -6.59 -3.47 4.71
C ILE A 183 -6.67 -2.88 6.11
N GLN A 184 -5.53 -2.43 6.63
CA GLN A 184 -5.45 -1.78 7.93
C GLN A 184 -4.56 -0.55 7.84
N LEU A 185 -4.87 0.47 8.65
CA LEU A 185 -4.12 1.72 8.73
C LEU A 185 -3.66 1.96 10.16
N ILE A 186 -2.37 2.19 10.33
CA ILE A 186 -1.80 2.68 11.58
C ILE A 186 -2.11 4.18 11.68
N GLN A 187 -3.01 4.55 12.58
CA GLN A 187 -3.46 5.94 12.77
C GLN A 187 -2.43 6.80 13.50
N ASP A 188 -1.67 6.20 14.42
CA ASP A 188 -0.58 6.91 15.08
C ASP A 188 0.55 7.20 14.09
N THR A 189 0.75 8.48 13.79
CA THR A 189 1.72 8.96 12.81
C THR A 189 3.12 9.15 13.39
N SER A 190 3.35 8.86 14.68
CA SER A 190 4.64 9.03 15.35
C SER A 190 5.77 8.19 14.72
N ARG A 191 6.99 8.63 14.94
CA ARG A 191 8.20 7.90 14.49
C ARG A 191 8.46 6.67 15.35
N GLU A 192 8.05 6.72 16.60
CA GLU A 192 8.15 5.65 17.57
C GLU A 192 7.32 4.46 17.12
N THR A 193 6.05 4.67 16.77
CA THR A 193 5.16 3.64 16.23
C THR A 193 5.66 3.09 14.91
N ALA A 194 6.24 3.95 14.05
CA ALA A 194 6.86 3.45 12.82
C ALA A 194 8.07 2.54 13.10
N ALA A 195 8.89 2.87 14.11
CA ALA A 195 10.02 2.05 14.51
C ALA A 195 9.61 0.71 15.14
N GLU A 196 8.50 0.67 15.88
CA GLU A 196 7.91 -0.56 16.40
C GLU A 196 7.32 -1.41 15.27
N PHE A 197 6.59 -0.79 14.35
CA PHE A 197 6.02 -1.47 13.18
C PHE A 197 7.08 -2.18 12.35
N MET A 198 8.26 -1.57 12.15
CA MET A 198 9.39 -2.16 11.44
C MET A 198 9.98 -3.41 12.13
N LYS A 199 9.53 -3.75 13.33
CA LYS A 199 9.99 -4.90 14.13
C LYS A 199 8.92 -5.98 14.33
N MET A 200 7.75 -5.83 13.71
CA MET A 200 6.62 -6.76 13.84
C MET A 200 6.78 -8.03 12.97
N ASN A 201 7.96 -8.64 12.98
CA ASN A 201 8.28 -9.82 12.15
C ASN A 201 7.47 -11.09 12.47
N GLU A 202 6.72 -11.12 13.57
CA GLU A 202 5.75 -12.18 13.86
C GLU A 202 4.44 -12.01 13.09
N TYR A 203 4.13 -10.78 12.65
CA TYR A 203 2.85 -10.42 12.03
C TYR A 203 2.99 -9.93 10.59
N VAL A 204 4.14 -9.38 10.21
CA VAL A 204 4.39 -8.78 8.90
C VAL A 204 5.49 -9.56 8.19
N ASP A 205 5.20 -10.03 6.99
CA ASP A 205 6.10 -10.90 6.23
C ASP A 205 7.09 -10.11 5.38
N VAL A 206 6.70 -8.90 4.92
CA VAL A 206 7.55 -8.02 4.12
C VAL A 206 7.17 -6.56 4.29
N LEU A 207 8.15 -5.65 4.24
CA LEU A 207 7.96 -4.21 4.22
C LEU A 207 8.32 -3.61 2.86
N ILE A 208 7.53 -2.63 2.42
CA ILE A 208 7.77 -1.87 1.18
C ILE A 208 7.75 -0.37 1.52
N PRO A 209 8.91 0.28 1.59
CA PRO A 209 8.96 1.74 1.75
C PRO A 209 8.67 2.46 0.43
N ARG A 210 7.83 3.50 0.47
CA ARG A 210 7.47 4.36 -0.67
C ARG A 210 7.62 5.84 -0.31
N GLY A 211 8.72 6.45 -0.67
CA GLY A 211 8.98 7.85 -0.33
C GLY A 211 10.37 8.30 -0.74
N GLY A 212 10.86 9.35 -0.09
CA GLY A 212 12.19 9.87 -0.35
C GLY A 212 13.30 8.94 0.13
N LYS A 213 14.52 9.20 -0.37
CA LYS A 213 15.74 8.43 -0.03
C LYS A 213 15.96 8.27 1.48
N GLY A 214 15.56 9.29 2.28
CA GLY A 214 15.70 9.27 3.74
C GLY A 214 14.81 8.19 4.38
N LEU A 215 13.53 8.12 3.98
CA LEU A 215 12.59 7.11 4.47
C LEU A 215 13.07 5.70 4.09
N ILE A 216 13.42 5.50 2.81
CA ILE A 216 13.87 4.19 2.32
C ILE A 216 15.07 3.71 3.12
N LYS A 217 16.10 4.55 3.30
CA LYS A 217 17.28 4.21 4.11
C LYS A 217 16.93 3.91 5.58
N ALA A 218 16.02 4.68 6.17
CA ALA A 218 15.60 4.45 7.55
C ALA A 218 14.94 3.08 7.71
N VAL A 219 14.02 2.73 6.81
CA VAL A 219 13.34 1.43 6.83
C VAL A 219 14.34 0.28 6.63
N VAL A 220 15.21 0.36 5.62
CA VAL A 220 16.21 -0.68 5.33
C VAL A 220 17.15 -0.90 6.51
N ASN A 221 17.59 0.17 7.18
CA ASN A 221 18.55 0.07 8.29
C ASN A 221 17.93 -0.35 9.63
N GLN A 222 16.64 -0.08 9.86
CA GLN A 222 16.00 -0.27 11.17
C GLN A 222 15.06 -1.48 11.21
N SER A 223 14.61 -1.98 10.06
CA SER A 223 13.68 -3.10 10.00
C SER A 223 14.35 -4.42 10.37
N THR A 224 13.63 -5.24 11.13
CA THR A 224 13.93 -6.66 11.30
C THR A 224 13.11 -7.54 10.35
N ILE A 225 12.13 -6.95 9.65
CA ILE A 225 11.30 -7.58 8.63
C ILE A 225 12.04 -7.46 7.29
N PRO A 226 11.98 -8.46 6.39
CA PRO A 226 12.51 -8.35 5.04
C PRO A 226 11.94 -7.11 4.31
N VAL A 227 12.80 -6.34 3.64
CA VAL A 227 12.42 -5.11 2.94
C VAL A 227 12.58 -5.29 1.44
N ILE A 228 11.54 -4.95 0.69
CA ILE A 228 11.62 -4.76 -0.77
C ILE A 228 11.77 -3.25 -1.01
N GLU A 229 12.99 -2.81 -1.24
CA GLU A 229 13.27 -1.40 -1.49
C GLU A 229 13.19 -1.04 -2.97
N THR A 230 12.79 0.20 -3.24
CA THR A 230 12.92 0.81 -4.56
C THR A 230 14.21 1.63 -4.61
N GLY A 231 14.94 1.55 -5.71
CA GLY A 231 16.10 2.43 -5.95
C GLY A 231 15.68 3.91 -6.10
N THR A 232 16.65 4.79 -6.07
CA THR A 232 16.45 6.21 -6.45
C THR A 232 16.33 6.29 -7.97
N GLY A 233 15.28 6.98 -8.45
CA GLY A 233 15.13 7.26 -9.88
C GLY A 233 16.25 8.18 -10.37
N ASN A 234 16.81 7.88 -11.54
CA ASN A 234 17.65 8.78 -12.28
C ASN A 234 16.79 9.46 -13.35
N CYS A 235 16.70 10.79 -13.27
CA CYS A 235 16.04 11.58 -14.30
C CYS A 235 16.97 11.80 -15.46
N HIS A 236 16.47 11.60 -16.68
CA HIS A 236 17.19 11.89 -17.91
C HIS A 236 16.36 12.85 -18.74
N ILE A 237 17.00 13.90 -19.23
CA ILE A 237 16.42 14.84 -20.19
C ILE A 237 17.15 14.63 -21.50
N TYR A 238 16.42 14.25 -22.55
CA TYR A 238 16.94 14.19 -23.90
C TYR A 238 16.57 15.47 -24.64
N VAL A 239 17.56 16.18 -25.12
CA VAL A 239 17.40 17.39 -25.94
C VAL A 239 17.78 17.04 -27.37
N ASP A 240 16.80 16.99 -28.25
CA ASP A 240 17.00 16.73 -29.68
C ASP A 240 17.68 17.93 -30.38
N ALA A 241 18.37 17.66 -31.48
CA ALA A 241 19.04 18.70 -32.27
C ALA A 241 18.07 19.75 -32.86
N SER A 242 16.78 19.42 -32.95
CA SER A 242 15.71 20.33 -33.41
C SER A 242 15.07 21.16 -32.30
N ALA A 243 15.46 20.96 -31.04
CA ALA A 243 14.88 21.65 -29.90
C ALA A 243 15.43 23.10 -29.79
N ASP A 244 14.62 23.98 -29.16
CA ASP A 244 15.12 25.26 -28.72
C ASP A 244 16.01 25.06 -27.47
N LEU A 245 17.33 25.30 -27.64
CA LEU A 245 18.32 25.07 -26.59
C LEU A 245 18.13 26.02 -25.39
N ASN A 246 17.62 27.24 -25.61
CA ASN A 246 17.38 28.17 -24.51
C ASN A 246 16.23 27.66 -23.63
N MET A 247 15.12 27.22 -24.23
CA MET A 247 14.00 26.63 -23.51
C MET A 247 14.37 25.32 -22.79
N ALA A 248 15.36 24.59 -23.30
CA ALA A 248 15.79 23.32 -22.69
C ALA A 248 16.74 23.52 -21.48
N VAL A 249 17.31 24.70 -21.30
CA VAL A 249 18.19 25.03 -20.18
C VAL A 249 17.41 25.59 -18.98
N ASP A 250 16.30 26.28 -19.23
CA ASP A 250 15.40 26.82 -18.20
C ASP A 250 14.52 25.70 -17.59
#